data_3ad88f15ae630b0ee30f7b079bfe4884
#
_entry.id   3ad88f15ae630b0ee30f7b079bfe4884
#
_cell.length_a   1.000
_cell.length_b   1.000
_cell.length_c   1.000
_cell.angle_alpha   90.00
_cell.angle_beta   90.00
_cell.angle_gamma   90.00
#
_symmetry.space_group_name_H-M   'P 1'
#
loop_
_entity.id
_entity.type
_entity.pdbx_description
1 polymer ?
#
loop_
_entity_poly.entity_id
_entity_poly.type
_entity_poly.pdbx_seq_one_letter_code
_entity_poly.pdbx_strand_id
1 'polypeptide(L)'
;MLSNILGRKKITFEKITRDTTYIMQEIWAYGCSKGIEKEYGWKNPYFPVMINYMNQGSIEVWENVKATKWLSNTILKKNIINPKFVEEILKKYEEKLSAIYKLWEEKILSIKNLKKLIGLSKEVVVYYIPYYYSAIDNRTPKTIQEKAWEMRNKDDFFAMNDIIIRDSLITLYPKLKNYETTIFIDELDSIPDIGVLNERKEHSLMIDNEERLVLTLNEFKKIHLEFVFKQDTVQKSGFDEIKGGIAQRGKVTGKVKILRRRDQIPEVTEGDVIVSPMTTIDFLPAMVKAIAIITDEGGILCHAAIIARELKKPCITGTKIATKILKDGDIVEVDADKGIVRVIEKAENNIKQSPKFKVVWEKYGMTKEIK
;
A
#
# COMPACT_ATOMS: atom_id res chain seq x y z
N MET A 1 23.40 12.71 -2.86
CA MET A 1 23.23 11.80 -4.02
C MET A 1 22.15 12.26 -4.97
N LEU A 2 21.00 12.75 -4.51
CA LEU A 2 19.94 13.32 -5.36
C LEU A 2 20.41 14.52 -6.21
N SER A 3 21.36 15.32 -5.73
CA SER A 3 21.88 16.50 -6.47
C SER A 3 22.54 16.19 -7.82
N ASN A 4 22.99 14.95 -8.04
CA ASN A 4 23.66 14.54 -9.28
C ASN A 4 22.73 13.91 -10.33
N ILE A 5 21.46 13.69 -10.01
CA ILE A 5 20.46 13.07 -10.91
C ILE A 5 19.64 14.14 -11.64
N LEU A 6 19.80 15.40 -11.27
CA LEU A 6 18.97 16.56 -11.66
C LEU A 6 19.21 17.10 -13.06
N GLY A 7 19.48 16.26 -14.02
CA GLY A 7 19.42 16.60 -15.45
C GLY A 7 17.99 16.59 -15.99
N ARG A 8 17.26 17.68 -15.86
CA ARG A 8 16.11 18.18 -16.68
C ARG A 8 15.02 17.19 -17.18
N LYS A 9 14.99 15.90 -16.85
CA LYS A 9 13.91 14.97 -17.28
C LYS A 9 12.91 14.79 -16.16
N LYS A 10 11.63 15.15 -16.42
CA LYS A 10 10.52 14.90 -15.50
C LYS A 10 10.39 13.40 -15.21
N ILE A 11 10.36 13.06 -13.92
CA ILE A 11 10.12 11.69 -13.41
C ILE A 11 8.68 11.64 -12.95
N THR A 12 7.90 10.72 -13.53
CA THR A 12 6.48 10.61 -13.26
C THR A 12 6.21 9.44 -12.31
N PHE A 13 5.45 9.70 -11.26
CA PHE A 13 5.01 8.73 -10.28
C PHE A 13 3.50 8.51 -10.37
N GLU A 14 3.07 7.26 -10.22
CA GLU A 14 1.68 6.85 -10.06
C GLU A 14 1.46 6.33 -8.65
N LYS A 15 0.29 6.64 -8.08
CA LYS A 15 -0.07 6.30 -6.71
C LYS A 15 -0.64 4.89 -6.62
N ILE A 16 -0.15 4.14 -5.63
CA ILE A 16 -0.74 2.89 -5.14
C ILE A 16 -0.84 3.02 -3.62
N THR A 17 -2.05 3.02 -3.07
CA THR A 17 -2.23 3.08 -1.61
C THR A 17 -2.07 1.69 -1.00
N ARG A 18 -1.37 1.59 0.13
CA ARG A 18 -1.18 0.36 0.89
C ARG A 18 -1.37 0.61 2.38
N ASP A 19 -2.11 -0.28 3.06
CA ASP A 19 -2.04 -0.39 4.52
C ASP A 19 -0.95 -1.39 4.87
N THR A 20 0.23 -0.87 5.24
CA THR A 20 1.44 -1.65 5.45
C THR A 20 2.42 -0.90 6.33
N THR A 21 3.50 -1.56 6.76
CA THR A 21 4.59 -0.95 7.52
C THR A 21 5.69 -0.43 6.61
N TYR A 22 6.51 0.53 7.09
CA TYR A 22 7.73 0.91 6.39
C TYR A 22 8.68 -0.28 6.22
N ILE A 23 8.74 -1.21 7.19
CA ILE A 23 9.54 -2.44 7.08
C ILE A 23 9.17 -3.24 5.83
N MET A 24 7.87 -3.43 5.57
CA MET A 24 7.41 -4.13 4.37
C MET A 24 7.71 -3.35 3.09
N GLN A 25 7.66 -2.02 3.14
CA GLN A 25 8.03 -1.19 2.00
C GLN A 25 9.53 -1.21 1.73
N GLU A 26 10.38 -1.30 2.76
CA GLU A 26 11.83 -1.52 2.60
C GLU A 26 12.12 -2.89 1.96
N ILE A 27 11.36 -3.94 2.30
CA ILE A 27 11.47 -5.26 1.67
C ILE A 27 11.06 -5.19 0.20
N TRP A 28 9.93 -4.53 -0.12
CA TRP A 28 9.46 -4.36 -1.49
C TRP A 28 10.44 -3.55 -2.34
N ALA A 29 10.92 -2.40 -1.84
CA ALA A 29 11.90 -1.56 -2.53
C ALA A 29 13.21 -2.31 -2.80
N TYR A 30 13.68 -3.12 -1.82
CA TYR A 30 14.82 -4.01 -2.01
C TYR A 30 14.57 -5.01 -3.15
N GLY A 31 13.40 -5.65 -3.17
CA GLY A 31 13.02 -6.59 -4.22
C GLY A 31 13.02 -5.95 -5.61
N CYS A 32 12.47 -4.75 -5.75
CA CYS A 32 12.38 -4.03 -7.04
C CYS A 32 13.71 -3.40 -7.51
N SER A 33 14.75 -3.42 -6.70
CA SER A 33 16.03 -2.77 -6.97
C SER A 33 17.24 -3.71 -6.73
N LYS A 34 17.90 -3.57 -5.58
CA LYS A 34 19.13 -4.32 -5.23
C LYS A 34 18.95 -5.85 -5.24
N GLY A 35 17.76 -6.33 -4.87
CA GLY A 35 17.46 -7.75 -4.81
C GLY A 35 17.47 -8.41 -6.19
N ILE A 36 16.72 -7.84 -7.15
CA ILE A 36 16.70 -8.34 -8.54
C ILE A 36 18.02 -8.14 -9.27
N GLU A 37 18.76 -7.07 -8.96
CA GLU A 37 20.11 -6.86 -9.50
C GLU A 37 21.04 -7.98 -9.03
N LYS A 38 21.02 -8.31 -7.74
CA LYS A 38 21.85 -9.39 -7.16
C LYS A 38 21.48 -10.76 -7.69
N GLU A 39 20.18 -11.09 -7.80
CA GLU A 39 19.70 -12.43 -8.17
C GLU A 39 19.76 -12.67 -9.68
N TYR A 40 19.39 -11.67 -10.50
CA TYR A 40 19.21 -11.82 -11.95
C TYR A 40 20.17 -10.96 -12.78
N GLY A 41 20.98 -10.11 -12.17
CA GLY A 41 21.77 -9.10 -12.88
C GLY A 41 20.94 -7.97 -13.50
N TRP A 42 19.67 -7.82 -13.12
CA TRP A 42 18.77 -6.81 -13.66
C TRP A 42 18.93 -5.48 -12.95
N LYS A 43 19.73 -4.60 -13.52
CA LYS A 43 19.95 -3.26 -13.00
C LYS A 43 18.93 -2.29 -13.55
N ASN A 44 18.01 -1.82 -12.68
CA ASN A 44 17.03 -0.81 -13.06
C ASN A 44 17.71 0.54 -13.29
N PRO A 45 17.64 1.13 -14.50
CA PRO A 45 18.30 2.40 -14.80
C PRO A 45 17.52 3.62 -14.31
N TYR A 46 16.33 3.42 -13.75
CA TYR A 46 15.46 4.51 -13.31
C TYR A 46 15.44 4.58 -11.77
N PHE A 47 15.89 5.69 -11.25
CA PHE A 47 15.92 5.99 -9.82
C PHE A 47 15.24 7.35 -9.54
N PRO A 48 14.52 7.54 -8.45
CA PRO A 48 14.08 6.50 -7.52
C PRO A 48 13.04 5.56 -8.15
N VAL A 49 12.97 4.32 -7.66
CA VAL A 49 11.98 3.34 -8.11
C VAL A 49 10.63 3.67 -7.49
N MET A 50 10.61 4.08 -6.22
CA MET A 50 9.42 4.45 -5.49
C MET A 50 9.67 5.50 -4.42
N ILE A 51 8.58 6.19 -4.05
CA ILE A 51 8.51 7.10 -2.91
C ILE A 51 7.34 6.62 -2.04
N ASN A 52 7.62 6.34 -0.78
CA ASN A 52 6.62 5.99 0.20
C ASN A 52 6.35 7.21 1.07
N TYR A 53 5.13 7.70 1.07
CA TYR A 53 4.69 8.85 1.85
C TYR A 53 3.75 8.41 2.97
N MET A 54 4.17 8.64 4.22
CA MET A 54 3.33 8.48 5.39
C MET A 54 2.45 9.72 5.56
N ASN A 55 1.16 9.51 5.68
CA ASN A 55 0.17 10.55 5.87
C ASN A 55 -0.83 10.09 6.94
N GLN A 56 -0.76 10.69 8.12
CA GLN A 56 -1.63 10.37 9.25
C GLN A 56 -1.70 8.84 9.54
N GLY A 57 -0.55 8.18 9.50
CA GLY A 57 -0.42 6.76 9.79
C GLY A 57 -0.74 5.80 8.63
N SER A 58 -1.11 6.30 7.46
CA SER A 58 -1.28 5.51 6.23
C SER A 58 -0.14 5.74 5.25
N ILE A 59 0.33 4.69 4.58
CA ILE A 59 1.38 4.81 3.56
C ILE A 59 0.76 4.94 2.18
N GLU A 60 1.12 6.01 1.47
CA GLU A 60 0.91 6.20 0.05
C GLU A 60 2.18 5.80 -0.70
N VAL A 61 2.12 4.76 -1.49
CA VAL A 61 3.22 4.32 -2.34
C VAL A 61 3.11 5.00 -3.70
N TRP A 62 4.17 5.66 -4.13
CA TRP A 62 4.27 6.33 -5.41
C TRP A 62 5.36 5.64 -6.25
N GLU A 63 4.95 4.87 -7.25
CA GLU A 63 5.86 4.13 -8.13
C GLU A 63 6.29 4.95 -9.33
N ASN A 64 7.58 4.93 -9.64
CA ASN A 64 8.13 5.54 -10.85
C ASN A 64 7.66 4.76 -12.08
N VAL A 65 6.83 5.39 -12.90
CA VAL A 65 6.21 4.78 -14.09
C VAL A 65 7.24 4.15 -15.04
N LYS A 66 8.41 4.79 -15.20
CA LYS A 66 9.46 4.25 -16.08
C LYS A 66 10.17 3.05 -15.44
N ALA A 67 10.41 3.10 -14.14
CA ALA A 67 11.04 1.99 -13.41
C ALA A 67 10.15 0.75 -13.42
N THR A 68 8.87 0.90 -13.12
CA THR A 68 7.87 -0.18 -13.15
C THR A 68 7.70 -0.76 -14.54
N LYS A 69 7.61 0.11 -15.58
CA LYS A 69 7.50 -0.35 -16.97
C LYS A 69 8.75 -1.09 -17.43
N TRP A 70 9.94 -0.63 -17.05
CA TRP A 70 11.19 -1.31 -17.36
C TRP A 70 11.23 -2.70 -16.73
N LEU A 71 10.84 -2.82 -15.47
CA LEU A 71 10.81 -4.09 -14.74
C LEU A 71 9.83 -5.06 -15.39
N SER A 72 8.58 -4.63 -15.64
CA SER A 72 7.57 -5.44 -16.33
C SER A 72 8.05 -5.91 -17.71
N ASN A 73 8.66 -5.03 -18.52
CA ASN A 73 9.20 -5.40 -19.83
C ASN A 73 10.37 -6.40 -19.72
N THR A 74 11.23 -6.26 -18.72
CA THR A 74 12.36 -7.17 -18.48
C THR A 74 11.86 -8.57 -18.15
N ILE A 75 10.85 -8.67 -17.28
CA ILE A 75 10.23 -9.92 -16.88
C ILE A 75 9.48 -10.56 -18.08
N LEU A 76 8.68 -9.76 -18.80
CA LEU A 76 7.98 -10.22 -20.00
C LEU A 76 8.94 -10.80 -21.04
N LYS A 77 10.03 -10.08 -21.34
CA LYS A 77 11.07 -10.56 -22.26
C LYS A 77 11.66 -11.90 -21.79
N LYS A 78 11.90 -12.04 -20.48
CA LYS A 78 12.43 -13.28 -19.92
C LYS A 78 11.44 -14.43 -20.06
N ASN A 79 10.15 -14.21 -19.82
CA ASN A 79 9.09 -15.21 -20.01
C ASN A 79 8.95 -15.66 -21.47
N ILE A 80 9.14 -14.76 -22.43
CA ILE A 80 9.09 -15.08 -23.86
C ILE A 80 10.31 -15.92 -24.27
N ILE A 81 11.51 -15.58 -23.79
CA ILE A 81 12.75 -16.29 -24.11
C ILE A 81 12.82 -17.66 -23.43
N ASN A 82 12.40 -17.74 -22.17
CA ASN A 82 12.36 -18.96 -21.38
C ASN A 82 10.94 -19.18 -20.80
N PRO A 83 10.06 -19.94 -21.49
CA PRO A 83 8.71 -20.21 -21.00
C PRO A 83 8.65 -20.96 -19.66
N LYS A 84 9.75 -21.62 -19.23
CA LYS A 84 9.85 -22.28 -17.92
C LYS A 84 10.28 -21.34 -16.81
N PHE A 85 10.65 -20.10 -17.12
CA PHE A 85 11.17 -19.14 -16.13
C PHE A 85 10.25 -18.96 -14.93
N VAL A 86 8.93 -18.79 -15.15
CA VAL A 86 7.96 -18.63 -14.04
C VAL A 86 7.89 -19.91 -13.20
N GLU A 87 7.91 -21.12 -13.80
CA GLU A 87 7.90 -22.37 -13.04
C GLU A 87 9.15 -22.50 -12.15
N GLU A 88 10.32 -22.16 -12.69
CA GLU A 88 11.59 -22.18 -11.95
C GLU A 88 11.55 -21.19 -10.77
N ILE A 89 10.96 -20.00 -10.99
CA ILE A 89 10.78 -18.98 -9.96
C ILE A 89 9.79 -19.42 -8.89
N LEU A 90 8.63 -19.94 -9.27
CA LEU A 90 7.63 -20.41 -8.33
C LEU A 90 8.19 -21.52 -7.44
N LYS A 91 8.94 -22.46 -8.00
CA LYS A 91 9.61 -23.50 -7.21
C LYS A 91 10.56 -22.90 -6.17
N LYS A 92 11.45 -21.99 -6.57
CA LYS A 92 12.38 -21.31 -5.64
C LYS A 92 11.64 -20.48 -4.59
N TYR A 93 10.55 -19.83 -5.01
CA TYR A 93 9.69 -19.07 -4.12
C TYR A 93 9.11 -19.94 -3.02
N GLU A 94 8.48 -21.07 -3.37
CA GLU A 94 7.90 -22.01 -2.40
C GLU A 94 8.96 -22.63 -1.48
N GLU A 95 10.12 -23.03 -2.03
CA GLU A 95 11.24 -23.53 -1.24
C GLU A 95 11.69 -22.53 -0.16
N LYS A 96 11.85 -21.25 -0.54
CA LYS A 96 12.25 -20.19 0.38
C LYS A 96 11.14 -19.82 1.36
N LEU A 97 9.89 -19.78 0.93
CA LEU A 97 8.74 -19.46 1.75
C LEU A 97 8.51 -20.48 2.88
N SER A 98 8.92 -21.72 2.69
CA SER A 98 8.81 -22.78 3.70
C SER A 98 9.50 -22.44 5.03
N ALA A 99 10.61 -21.69 4.98
CA ALA A 99 11.32 -21.23 6.17
C ALA A 99 10.56 -20.09 6.90
N ILE A 100 9.77 -19.32 6.16
CA ILE A 100 8.91 -18.24 6.69
C ILE A 100 7.70 -18.84 7.40
N TYR A 101 7.07 -19.87 6.84
CA TYR A 101 5.90 -20.54 7.46
C TYR A 101 6.17 -20.97 8.90
N LYS A 102 7.37 -21.48 9.21
CA LYS A 102 7.75 -21.85 10.57
C LYS A 102 7.75 -20.66 11.53
N LEU A 103 8.09 -19.46 11.05
CA LEU A 103 8.04 -18.25 11.86
C LEU A 103 6.61 -17.75 12.03
N TRP A 104 5.75 -17.94 11.02
CA TRP A 104 4.33 -17.55 11.12
C TRP A 104 3.58 -18.36 12.17
N GLU A 105 3.95 -19.62 12.42
CA GLU A 105 3.37 -20.45 13.47
C GLU A 105 3.54 -19.86 14.87
N GLU A 106 4.63 -19.09 15.11
CA GLU A 106 4.88 -18.41 16.38
C GLU A 106 3.91 -17.25 16.63
N LYS A 107 3.31 -16.66 15.59
CA LYS A 107 2.41 -15.49 15.57
C LYS A 107 3.04 -14.20 16.10
N ILE A 108 3.70 -14.27 17.27
CA ILE A 108 4.43 -13.16 17.88
C ILE A 108 5.91 -13.56 17.97
N LEU A 109 6.78 -12.76 17.38
CA LEU A 109 8.21 -13.06 17.28
C LEU A 109 9.04 -12.28 18.32
N SER A 110 10.08 -12.92 18.82
CA SER A 110 11.18 -12.22 19.48
C SER A 110 11.90 -11.30 18.48
N ILE A 111 12.64 -10.29 18.97
CA ILE A 111 13.41 -9.38 18.09
C ILE A 111 14.38 -10.15 17.18
N LYS A 112 15.00 -11.24 17.69
CA LYS A 112 15.87 -12.11 16.89
C LYS A 112 15.11 -12.78 15.74
N ASN A 113 13.93 -13.35 16.02
CA ASN A 113 13.11 -14.02 15.02
C ASN A 113 12.45 -13.02 14.05
N LEU A 114 12.11 -11.81 14.52
CA LEU A 114 11.62 -10.72 13.68
C LEU A 114 12.70 -10.30 12.65
N LYS A 115 13.94 -10.12 13.07
CA LYS A 115 15.06 -9.86 12.15
C LYS A 115 15.31 -11.01 11.18
N LYS A 116 15.16 -12.24 11.64
CA LYS A 116 15.26 -13.43 10.79
C LYS A 116 14.15 -13.46 9.75
N LEU A 117 12.89 -13.15 10.14
CA LEU A 117 11.78 -13.03 9.20
C LEU A 117 12.06 -12.00 8.12
N ILE A 118 12.53 -10.81 8.51
CA ILE A 118 12.88 -9.73 7.56
C ILE A 118 13.99 -10.16 6.60
N GLY A 119 15.03 -10.81 7.11
CA GLY A 119 16.12 -11.35 6.28
C GLY A 119 15.62 -12.35 5.24
N LEU A 120 14.83 -13.35 5.67
CA LEU A 120 14.19 -14.33 4.79
C LEU A 120 13.24 -13.67 3.80
N SER A 121 12.49 -12.65 4.23
CA SER A 121 11.56 -11.92 3.36
C SER A 121 12.29 -11.19 2.23
N LYS A 122 13.50 -10.66 2.48
CA LYS A 122 14.36 -10.10 1.42
C LYS A 122 14.86 -11.16 0.45
N GLU A 123 15.06 -12.40 0.90
CA GLU A 123 15.41 -13.52 0.01
C GLU A 123 14.22 -14.01 -0.81
N VAL A 124 13.01 -13.97 -0.27
CA VAL A 124 11.79 -14.43 -0.92
C VAL A 124 11.27 -13.41 -1.93
N VAL A 125 11.30 -12.11 -1.60
CA VAL A 125 10.71 -11.06 -2.44
C VAL A 125 11.30 -10.98 -3.85
N VAL A 126 12.57 -11.38 -4.03
CA VAL A 126 13.21 -11.38 -5.36
C VAL A 126 12.59 -12.40 -6.32
N TYR A 127 11.97 -13.45 -5.80
CA TYR A 127 11.20 -14.43 -6.59
C TYR A 127 9.72 -14.04 -6.67
N TYR A 128 9.19 -13.34 -5.64
CA TYR A 128 7.83 -12.79 -5.66
C TYR A 128 7.64 -11.78 -6.81
N ILE A 129 8.56 -10.83 -6.97
CA ILE A 129 8.47 -9.77 -7.98
C ILE A 129 8.23 -10.30 -9.39
N PRO A 130 9.05 -11.23 -9.94
CA PRO A 130 8.84 -11.72 -11.29
C PRO A 130 7.52 -12.45 -11.51
N TYR A 131 7.06 -13.29 -10.57
CA TYR A 131 5.78 -13.96 -10.78
C TYR A 131 4.61 -13.00 -10.61
N TYR A 132 4.70 -12.03 -9.67
CA TYR A 132 3.71 -10.97 -9.51
C TYR A 132 3.47 -10.19 -10.81
N TYR A 133 4.54 -9.70 -11.43
CA TYR A 133 4.44 -9.01 -12.71
C TYR A 133 4.00 -9.93 -13.86
N SER A 134 4.39 -11.20 -13.84
CA SER A 134 3.91 -12.18 -14.82
C SER A 134 2.40 -12.43 -14.72
N ALA A 135 1.85 -12.39 -13.50
CA ALA A 135 0.42 -12.53 -13.28
C ALA A 135 -0.38 -11.31 -13.77
N ILE A 136 0.08 -10.10 -13.51
CA ILE A 136 -0.69 -8.88 -13.76
C ILE A 136 -0.49 -8.27 -15.16
N ASP A 137 0.58 -8.61 -15.86
CA ASP A 137 0.87 -8.08 -17.21
C ASP A 137 0.09 -8.85 -18.27
N ASN A 138 -0.93 -8.22 -18.85
CA ASN A 138 -1.80 -8.84 -19.88
C ASN A 138 -1.06 -9.25 -21.17
N ARG A 139 0.20 -8.86 -21.34
CA ARG A 139 1.05 -9.26 -22.46
C ARG A 139 1.76 -10.59 -22.19
N THR A 140 1.75 -11.08 -20.96
CA THR A 140 2.30 -12.39 -20.59
C THR A 140 1.52 -13.50 -21.28
N PRO A 141 2.20 -14.51 -21.90
CA PRO A 141 1.50 -15.66 -22.48
C PRO A 141 0.54 -16.30 -21.48
N LYS A 142 -0.69 -16.62 -21.93
CA LYS A 142 -1.78 -17.07 -21.02
C LYS A 142 -1.39 -18.23 -20.13
N THR A 143 -0.72 -19.25 -20.65
CA THR A 143 -0.28 -20.42 -19.87
C THR A 143 0.66 -20.06 -18.72
N ILE A 144 1.52 -19.06 -18.90
CA ILE A 144 2.43 -18.54 -17.88
C ILE A 144 1.64 -17.68 -16.90
N GLN A 145 0.76 -16.83 -17.41
CA GLN A 145 -0.07 -15.94 -16.61
C GLN A 145 -0.99 -16.72 -15.67
N GLU A 146 -1.63 -17.78 -16.15
CA GLU A 146 -2.51 -18.64 -15.35
C GLU A 146 -1.77 -19.30 -14.18
N LYS A 147 -0.57 -19.84 -14.40
CA LYS A 147 0.27 -20.40 -13.33
C LYS A 147 0.66 -19.34 -12.28
N ALA A 148 1.06 -18.17 -12.74
CA ALA A 148 1.39 -17.07 -11.85
C ALA A 148 0.18 -16.57 -11.05
N TRP A 149 -1.02 -16.54 -11.66
CA TRP A 149 -2.29 -16.23 -10.99
C TRP A 149 -2.69 -17.28 -9.96
N GLU A 150 -2.51 -18.57 -10.28
CA GLU A 150 -2.81 -19.64 -9.32
C GLU A 150 -1.99 -19.49 -8.04
N MET A 151 -0.69 -19.18 -8.15
CA MET A 151 0.13 -18.89 -6.98
C MET A 151 -0.35 -17.63 -6.26
N ARG A 152 -0.58 -16.52 -6.99
CA ARG A 152 -1.01 -15.26 -6.40
C ARG A 152 -2.30 -15.38 -5.59
N ASN A 153 -3.24 -16.22 -6.00
CA ASN A 153 -4.49 -16.42 -5.29
C ASN A 153 -4.35 -17.20 -3.97
N LYS A 154 -3.23 -17.89 -3.78
CA LYS A 154 -2.91 -18.66 -2.56
C LYS A 154 -1.90 -17.94 -1.67
N ASP A 155 -1.34 -16.84 -2.14
CA ASP A 155 -0.16 -16.21 -1.56
C ASP A 155 -0.51 -15.10 -0.59
N ASP A 156 -0.19 -15.34 0.67
CA ASP A 156 -0.39 -14.41 1.78
C ASP A 156 0.92 -13.77 2.27
N PHE A 157 2.02 -13.90 1.50
CA PHE A 157 3.36 -13.50 1.94
C PHE A 157 3.42 -12.08 2.50
N PHE A 158 2.91 -11.09 1.76
CA PHE A 158 2.95 -9.70 2.21
C PHE A 158 2.00 -9.45 3.39
N ALA A 159 0.78 -9.97 3.32
CA ALA A 159 -0.24 -9.76 4.35
C ALA A 159 0.18 -10.39 5.68
N MET A 160 0.60 -11.65 5.67
CA MET A 160 0.98 -12.36 6.89
C MET A 160 2.26 -11.79 7.52
N ASN A 161 3.24 -11.43 6.71
CA ASN A 161 4.45 -10.78 7.23
C ASN A 161 4.12 -9.44 7.89
N ASP A 162 3.29 -8.60 7.25
CA ASP A 162 2.91 -7.30 7.81
C ASP A 162 2.16 -7.45 9.14
N ILE A 163 1.22 -8.41 9.23
CA ILE A 163 0.49 -8.73 10.47
C ILE A 163 1.47 -9.13 11.58
N ILE A 164 2.34 -10.10 11.31
CA ILE A 164 3.27 -10.64 12.32
C ILE A 164 4.28 -9.58 12.75
N ILE A 165 4.76 -8.74 11.83
CA ILE A 165 5.67 -7.64 12.13
C ILE A 165 4.99 -6.65 13.07
N ARG A 166 3.77 -6.19 12.74
CA ARG A 166 3.01 -5.23 13.57
C ARG A 166 2.73 -5.80 14.96
N ASP A 167 2.18 -7.00 15.04
CA ASP A 167 1.80 -7.63 16.29
C ASP A 167 3.02 -7.91 17.18
N SER A 168 4.14 -8.33 16.59
CA SER A 168 5.40 -8.50 17.30
C SER A 168 5.94 -7.18 17.83
N LEU A 169 5.94 -6.11 17.01
CA LEU A 169 6.41 -4.78 17.43
C LEU A 169 5.58 -4.23 18.58
N ILE A 170 4.24 -4.33 18.51
CA ILE A 170 3.34 -3.85 19.58
C ILE A 170 3.54 -4.67 20.86
N THR A 171 3.74 -5.99 20.74
CA THR A 171 3.95 -6.87 21.89
C THR A 171 5.30 -6.63 22.57
N LEU A 172 6.36 -6.49 21.76
CA LEU A 172 7.72 -6.24 22.29
C LEU A 172 7.87 -4.82 22.86
N TYR A 173 7.18 -3.87 22.23
CA TYR A 173 7.26 -2.45 22.58
C TYR A 173 5.85 -1.85 22.64
N PRO A 174 5.09 -2.00 23.74
CA PRO A 174 3.71 -1.53 23.86
C PRO A 174 3.51 -0.04 23.53
N LYS A 175 4.57 0.78 23.71
CA LYS A 175 4.56 2.20 23.31
C LYS A 175 4.40 2.41 21.79
N LEU A 176 4.62 1.37 20.97
CA LEU A 176 4.48 1.43 19.52
C LEU A 176 3.05 1.24 19.04
N LYS A 177 2.09 0.97 19.92
CA LYS A 177 0.67 0.91 19.53
C LYS A 177 0.27 2.20 18.81
N ASN A 178 -0.20 2.07 17.57
CA ASN A 178 -0.48 3.16 16.62
C ASN A 178 0.75 3.83 15.97
N TYR A 179 1.97 3.32 16.20
CA TYR A 179 3.22 3.77 15.57
C TYR A 179 4.00 2.66 14.89
N GLU A 180 3.54 1.42 14.96
CA GLU A 180 4.22 0.23 14.43
C GLU A 180 4.47 0.31 12.91
N THR A 181 3.66 1.09 12.20
CA THR A 181 3.83 1.31 10.75
C THR A 181 4.98 2.24 10.41
N THR A 182 5.48 3.01 11.39
CA THR A 182 6.48 4.07 11.18
C THR A 182 7.92 3.63 11.41
N ILE A 183 8.12 2.37 11.85
CA ILE A 183 9.43 1.82 12.20
C ILE A 183 10.17 1.33 10.96
N PHE A 184 11.47 1.60 10.89
CA PHE A 184 12.37 1.09 9.86
C PHE A 184 13.17 -0.12 10.35
N ILE A 185 13.72 -0.90 9.42
CA ILE A 185 14.44 -2.15 9.73
C ILE A 185 15.66 -1.90 10.63
N ASP A 186 16.41 -0.84 10.40
CA ASP A 186 17.61 -0.49 11.15
C ASP A 186 17.33 0.07 12.55
N GLU A 187 16.06 0.39 12.86
CA GLU A 187 15.63 0.88 14.17
C GLU A 187 15.18 -0.22 15.13
N LEU A 188 15.16 -1.47 14.69
CA LEU A 188 14.70 -2.60 15.52
C LEU A 188 15.56 -2.84 16.78
N ASP A 189 16.81 -2.39 16.79
CA ASP A 189 17.69 -2.45 17.98
C ASP A 189 17.56 -1.23 18.89
N SER A 190 17.07 -0.11 18.36
CA SER A 190 16.94 1.14 19.09
C SER A 190 15.72 1.91 18.59
N ILE A 191 14.58 1.58 19.18
CA ILE A 191 13.29 2.18 18.80
C ILE A 191 13.31 3.68 19.11
N PRO A 192 12.98 4.56 18.13
CA PRO A 192 12.94 5.99 18.31
C PRO A 192 11.97 6.46 19.41
N ASP A 193 12.18 7.68 19.89
CA ASP A 193 11.27 8.32 20.83
C ASP A 193 9.89 8.63 20.20
N ILE A 194 8.87 8.66 21.04
CA ILE A 194 7.48 8.92 20.62
C ILE A 194 7.34 10.26 19.88
N GLY A 195 8.13 11.27 20.24
CA GLY A 195 8.14 12.57 19.52
C GLY A 195 8.51 12.40 18.05
N VAL A 196 9.59 11.67 17.77
CA VAL A 196 10.04 11.35 16.40
C VAL A 196 8.98 10.52 15.65
N LEU A 197 8.36 9.55 16.33
CA LEU A 197 7.34 8.69 15.73
C LEU A 197 6.06 9.46 15.42
N ASN A 198 5.67 10.44 16.25
CA ASN A 198 4.54 11.34 16.00
C ASN A 198 4.76 12.17 14.73
N GLU A 199 5.90 12.85 14.63
CA GLU A 199 6.23 13.65 13.45
C GLU A 199 6.23 12.78 12.19
N ARG A 200 6.85 11.61 12.26
CA ARG A 200 6.93 10.65 11.16
C ARG A 200 5.55 10.14 10.74
N LYS A 201 4.68 9.85 11.70
CA LYS A 201 3.31 9.39 11.46
C LYS A 201 2.46 10.43 10.74
N GLU A 202 2.63 11.70 11.11
CA GLU A 202 1.89 12.78 10.44
C GLU A 202 2.38 12.96 9.00
N HIS A 203 3.70 13.13 8.80
CA HIS A 203 4.27 13.37 7.48
C HIS A 203 5.70 12.87 7.40
N SER A 204 5.94 11.80 6.66
CA SER A 204 7.30 11.37 6.34
C SER A 204 7.38 10.75 4.96
N LEU A 205 8.55 10.81 4.33
CA LEU A 205 8.84 10.16 3.08
C LEU A 205 10.02 9.21 3.23
N MET A 206 9.93 8.08 2.56
CA MET A 206 11.03 7.17 2.30
C MET A 206 11.21 7.06 0.78
N ILE A 207 12.39 7.40 0.30
CA ILE A 207 12.75 7.35 -1.12
C ILE A 207 13.60 6.11 -1.33
N ASP A 208 13.04 5.11 -1.98
CA ASP A 208 13.56 3.73 -2.01
C ASP A 208 13.95 3.30 -0.57
N ASN A 209 15.20 2.86 -0.35
CA ASN A 209 15.74 2.57 0.99
C ASN A 209 16.93 3.48 1.31
N GLU A 210 17.03 4.64 0.69
CA GLU A 210 18.23 5.48 0.74
C GLU A 210 18.03 6.79 1.48
N GLU A 211 16.87 7.41 1.38
CA GLU A 211 16.59 8.69 2.04
C GLU A 211 15.27 8.65 2.82
N ARG A 212 15.30 9.28 3.99
CA ARG A 212 14.15 9.42 4.88
C ARG A 212 13.99 10.88 5.26
N LEU A 213 12.83 11.44 4.99
CA LEU A 213 12.53 12.84 5.17
C LEU A 213 11.25 13.00 6.00
N VAL A 214 11.24 13.98 6.91
CA VAL A 214 10.05 14.34 7.69
C VAL A 214 9.53 15.66 7.12
N LEU A 215 8.66 15.56 6.11
CA LEU A 215 8.02 16.73 5.48
C LEU A 215 6.77 16.27 4.71
N THR A 216 5.89 17.21 4.41
CA THR A 216 4.69 16.91 3.63
C THR A 216 5.03 16.64 2.15
N LEU A 217 4.16 15.89 1.47
CA LEU A 217 4.31 15.67 0.03
C LEU A 217 4.31 16.99 -0.77
N ASN A 218 3.60 18.02 -0.30
CA ASN A 218 3.58 19.33 -0.95
C ASN A 218 4.90 20.08 -0.80
N GLU A 219 5.54 20.00 0.36
CA GLU A 219 6.89 20.57 0.57
C GLU A 219 7.91 19.83 -0.28
N PHE A 220 7.85 18.50 -0.30
CA PHE A 220 8.68 17.67 -1.14
C PHE A 220 8.56 18.05 -2.64
N LYS A 221 7.34 18.24 -3.14
CA LYS A 221 7.09 18.69 -4.53
C LYS A 221 7.67 20.06 -4.85
N LYS A 222 7.73 20.97 -3.86
CA LYS A 222 8.34 22.31 -4.05
C LYS A 222 9.86 22.23 -4.16
N ILE A 223 10.49 21.27 -3.49
CA ILE A 223 11.93 21.05 -3.52
C ILE A 223 12.35 20.31 -4.79
N HIS A 224 11.54 19.34 -5.22
CA HIS A 224 11.81 18.42 -6.33
C HIS A 224 10.84 18.67 -7.49
N LEU A 225 11.05 19.78 -8.20
CA LEU A 225 10.20 20.21 -9.33
C LEU A 225 10.25 19.26 -10.55
N GLU A 226 11.26 18.39 -10.61
CA GLU A 226 11.39 17.34 -11.61
C GLU A 226 10.44 16.16 -11.38
N PHE A 227 9.91 15.98 -10.17
CA PHE A 227 9.00 14.90 -9.83
C PHE A 227 7.55 15.29 -10.11
N VAL A 228 6.90 14.51 -10.95
CA VAL A 228 5.50 14.67 -11.34
C VAL A 228 4.69 13.55 -10.73
N PHE A 229 3.86 13.86 -9.76
CA PHE A 229 2.94 12.94 -9.14
C PHE A 229 1.61 12.97 -9.91
N LYS A 230 1.29 11.92 -10.61
CA LYS A 230 -0.02 11.78 -11.25
C LYS A 230 -1.07 11.63 -10.15
N GLN A 231 -1.77 12.70 -9.86
CA GLN A 231 -3.00 12.62 -9.09
C GLN A 231 -4.12 12.23 -10.04
N ASP A 232 -4.99 11.32 -9.60
CA ASP A 232 -6.29 11.18 -10.25
C ASP A 232 -6.92 12.59 -10.23
N THR A 233 -7.10 13.17 -11.41
CA THR A 233 -7.75 14.46 -11.56
C THR A 233 -9.20 14.27 -11.12
N VAL A 234 -9.49 14.63 -9.89
CA VAL A 234 -10.85 14.76 -9.43
C VAL A 234 -11.45 15.92 -10.21
N GLN A 235 -12.19 15.62 -11.28
CA GLN A 235 -13.01 16.64 -11.91
C GLN A 235 -13.97 17.16 -10.85
N LYS A 236 -13.86 18.44 -10.50
CA LYS A 236 -14.81 19.17 -9.64
C LYS A 236 -16.12 19.44 -10.42
N SER A 237 -16.77 18.38 -10.86
CA SER A 237 -18.19 18.46 -11.24
C SER A 237 -19.01 18.07 -10.02
N GLY A 238 -20.11 18.74 -9.73
CA GLY A 238 -20.95 18.46 -8.55
C GLY A 238 -21.25 16.97 -8.46
N PHE A 239 -20.63 16.31 -7.47
CA PHE A 239 -20.65 14.86 -7.39
C PHE A 239 -21.91 14.41 -6.66
N ASP A 240 -22.98 14.21 -7.41
CA ASP A 240 -24.09 13.41 -6.90
C ASP A 240 -23.81 11.90 -7.05
N GLU A 241 -22.84 11.51 -7.90
CA GLU A 241 -22.53 10.12 -8.18
C GLU A 241 -21.03 9.81 -8.24
N ILE A 242 -20.60 8.76 -7.51
CA ILE A 242 -19.26 8.16 -7.59
C ILE A 242 -19.40 6.86 -8.37
N LYS A 243 -18.57 6.64 -9.38
CA LYS A 243 -18.62 5.46 -10.25
C LYS A 243 -17.44 4.52 -10.01
N GLY A 244 -17.70 3.20 -10.12
CA GLY A 244 -16.68 2.17 -10.03
C GLY A 244 -17.07 0.87 -10.74
N GLY A 245 -16.17 -0.12 -10.70
CA GLY A 245 -16.43 -1.45 -11.26
C GLY A 245 -17.35 -2.28 -10.35
N ILE A 246 -18.28 -2.99 -10.93
CA ILE A 246 -19.21 -3.88 -10.23
C ILE A 246 -18.46 -5.16 -9.86
N ALA A 247 -18.22 -5.37 -8.56
CA ALA A 247 -17.59 -6.59 -8.07
C ALA A 247 -18.61 -7.62 -7.56
N GLN A 248 -19.63 -7.16 -6.85
CA GLN A 248 -20.78 -7.96 -6.41
C GLN A 248 -22.04 -7.09 -6.50
N ARG A 249 -23.08 -7.61 -7.15
CA ARG A 249 -24.34 -6.92 -7.38
C ARG A 249 -25.17 -6.75 -6.11
N GLY A 250 -26.06 -5.78 -6.13
CA GLY A 250 -27.03 -5.49 -5.09
C GLY A 250 -27.16 -3.99 -4.85
N LYS A 251 -28.23 -3.62 -4.11
CA LYS A 251 -28.52 -2.22 -3.80
C LYS A 251 -28.85 -2.08 -2.31
N VAL A 252 -28.16 -1.16 -1.63
CA VAL A 252 -28.36 -0.87 -0.21
C VAL A 252 -28.15 0.61 0.08
N THR A 253 -28.71 1.06 1.20
CA THR A 253 -28.44 2.40 1.77
C THR A 253 -27.89 2.23 3.17
N GLY A 254 -26.84 2.94 3.49
CA GLY A 254 -26.20 2.84 4.81
C GLY A 254 -25.24 3.97 5.11
N LYS A 255 -24.75 3.96 6.34
CA LYS A 255 -23.83 4.96 6.87
C LYS A 255 -22.40 4.64 6.47
N VAL A 256 -21.69 5.61 5.96
CA VAL A 256 -20.27 5.48 5.58
C VAL A 256 -19.38 5.35 6.80
N LYS A 257 -18.50 4.36 6.76
CA LYS A 257 -17.33 4.25 7.61
C LYS A 257 -16.08 4.16 6.74
N ILE A 258 -15.21 5.18 6.85
CA ILE A 258 -13.93 5.20 6.15
C ILE A 258 -12.97 4.28 6.90
N LEU A 259 -12.46 3.27 6.21
CA LEU A 259 -11.52 2.29 6.75
C LEU A 259 -10.20 2.34 5.96
N ARG A 260 -9.20 2.99 6.53
CA ARG A 260 -7.88 3.17 5.92
C ARG A 260 -6.82 2.25 6.52
N ARG A 261 -7.02 1.87 7.79
CA ARG A 261 -6.04 1.13 8.58
C ARG A 261 -6.71 0.07 9.44
N ARG A 262 -5.95 -0.94 9.77
CA ARG A 262 -6.37 -2.07 10.61
C ARG A 262 -6.89 -1.65 12.00
N ASP A 263 -6.28 -0.66 12.62
CA ASP A 263 -6.68 -0.16 13.94
C ASP A 263 -8.09 0.45 13.99
N GLN A 264 -8.66 0.79 12.83
CA GLN A 264 -10.03 1.29 12.70
C GLN A 264 -11.10 0.18 12.58
N ILE A 265 -10.70 -1.09 12.41
CA ILE A 265 -11.62 -2.22 12.28
C ILE A 265 -12.65 -2.30 13.43
N PRO A 266 -12.26 -2.10 14.72
CA PRO A 266 -13.22 -2.12 15.83
C PRO A 266 -14.30 -1.04 15.77
N GLU A 267 -14.06 0.05 15.03
CA GLU A 267 -14.99 1.16 14.88
C GLU A 267 -16.14 0.87 13.90
N VAL A 268 -16.03 -0.20 13.09
CA VAL A 268 -17.06 -0.61 12.13
C VAL A 268 -18.19 -1.31 12.87
N THR A 269 -19.41 -0.83 12.64
CA THR A 269 -20.65 -1.37 13.23
C THR A 269 -21.49 -2.11 12.19
N GLU A 270 -22.43 -2.94 12.68
CA GLU A 270 -23.39 -3.60 11.79
C GLU A 270 -24.18 -2.57 10.98
N GLY A 271 -24.29 -2.81 9.67
CA GLY A 271 -25.04 -1.91 8.79
C GLY A 271 -24.23 -0.78 8.19
N ASP A 272 -22.94 -0.64 8.51
CA ASP A 272 -22.07 0.34 7.89
C ASP A 272 -21.77 0.01 6.42
N VAL A 273 -21.54 1.04 5.62
CA VAL A 273 -20.94 0.95 4.29
C VAL A 273 -19.46 1.24 4.44
N ILE A 274 -18.62 0.22 4.28
CA ILE A 274 -17.16 0.40 4.31
C ILE A 274 -16.72 1.11 3.03
N VAL A 275 -15.95 2.19 3.21
CA VAL A 275 -15.25 2.89 2.13
C VAL A 275 -13.76 2.88 2.44
N SER A 276 -12.97 2.26 1.58
CA SER A 276 -11.53 2.08 1.81
C SER A 276 -10.70 2.39 0.56
N PRO A 277 -9.47 2.88 0.70
CA PRO A 277 -8.56 2.95 -0.44
C PRO A 277 -8.37 1.58 -1.09
N MET A 278 -8.16 0.54 -0.27
CA MET A 278 -8.12 -0.88 -0.63
C MET A 278 -8.34 -1.72 0.63
N THR A 279 -8.59 -3.01 0.47
CA THR A 279 -8.72 -3.95 1.60
C THR A 279 -7.61 -4.97 1.61
N THR A 280 -7.28 -5.46 2.79
CA THR A 280 -6.38 -6.59 3.06
C THR A 280 -7.11 -7.68 3.84
N ILE A 281 -6.47 -8.83 4.04
CA ILE A 281 -7.06 -9.97 4.76
C ILE A 281 -7.56 -9.57 6.16
N ASP A 282 -6.87 -8.67 6.82
CA ASP A 282 -7.21 -8.17 8.16
C ASP A 282 -8.59 -7.48 8.22
N PHE A 283 -9.06 -6.95 7.09
CA PHE A 283 -10.33 -6.21 7.03
C PHE A 283 -11.55 -7.13 7.04
N LEU A 284 -11.36 -8.45 6.96
CA LEU A 284 -12.45 -9.42 6.99
C LEU A 284 -13.43 -9.22 8.16
N PRO A 285 -13.01 -9.00 9.42
CA PRO A 285 -13.95 -8.77 10.51
C PRO A 285 -14.85 -7.55 10.32
N ALA A 286 -14.33 -6.48 9.71
CA ALA A 286 -15.12 -5.30 9.36
C ALA A 286 -16.05 -5.58 8.18
N MET A 287 -15.56 -6.28 7.14
CA MET A 287 -16.36 -6.62 5.96
C MET A 287 -17.54 -7.53 6.29
N VAL A 288 -17.40 -8.39 7.32
CA VAL A 288 -18.52 -9.23 7.82
C VAL A 288 -19.64 -8.38 8.41
N LYS A 289 -19.33 -7.29 9.12
CA LYS A 289 -20.33 -6.38 9.70
C LYS A 289 -20.96 -5.44 8.67
N ALA A 290 -20.20 -5.02 7.65
CA ALA A 290 -20.65 -4.08 6.64
C ALA A 290 -21.84 -4.60 5.82
N ILE A 291 -22.69 -3.70 5.31
CA ILE A 291 -23.76 -4.05 4.36
C ILE A 291 -23.32 -3.83 2.91
N ALA A 292 -22.30 -3.02 2.66
CA ALA A 292 -21.66 -2.85 1.35
C ALA A 292 -20.20 -2.49 1.49
N ILE A 293 -19.43 -2.69 0.42
CA ILE A 293 -17.99 -2.42 0.36
C ILE A 293 -17.68 -1.59 -0.87
N ILE A 294 -16.96 -0.48 -0.66
CA ILE A 294 -16.52 0.44 -1.72
C ILE A 294 -15.01 0.59 -1.61
N THR A 295 -14.28 0.44 -2.73
CA THR A 295 -12.84 0.69 -2.74
C THR A 295 -12.42 1.66 -3.84
N ASP A 296 -11.41 2.49 -3.55
CA ASP A 296 -10.82 3.39 -4.55
C ASP A 296 -9.97 2.61 -5.54
N GLU A 297 -9.24 1.62 -5.07
CA GLU A 297 -8.37 0.78 -5.88
C GLU A 297 -8.93 -0.63 -6.02
N GLY A 298 -8.38 -1.36 -6.99
CA GLY A 298 -8.74 -2.74 -7.26
C GLY A 298 -9.73 -2.91 -8.41
N GLY A 299 -9.88 -4.15 -8.83
CA GLY A 299 -10.79 -4.59 -9.87
C GLY A 299 -11.61 -5.79 -9.42
N ILE A 300 -12.27 -6.44 -10.35
CA ILE A 300 -13.18 -7.58 -10.09
C ILE A 300 -12.51 -8.82 -9.47
N LEU A 301 -11.19 -8.85 -9.41
CA LEU A 301 -10.37 -9.93 -8.83
C LEU A 301 -9.56 -9.47 -7.62
N CYS A 302 -9.79 -8.26 -7.09
CA CYS A 302 -9.12 -7.81 -5.86
C CYS A 302 -9.71 -8.50 -4.62
N HIS A 303 -9.00 -8.41 -3.49
CA HIS A 303 -9.43 -8.99 -2.22
C HIS A 303 -10.85 -8.56 -1.82
N ALA A 304 -11.17 -7.25 -1.92
CA ALA A 304 -12.51 -6.75 -1.63
C ALA A 304 -13.58 -7.45 -2.48
N ALA A 305 -13.31 -7.65 -3.77
CA ALA A 305 -14.24 -8.27 -4.71
C ALA A 305 -14.46 -9.77 -4.40
N ILE A 306 -13.40 -10.48 -4.02
CA ILE A 306 -13.48 -11.91 -3.66
C ILE A 306 -14.32 -12.07 -2.41
N ILE A 307 -13.97 -11.37 -1.34
CA ILE A 307 -14.69 -11.47 -0.06
C ILE A 307 -16.13 -10.98 -0.18
N ALA A 308 -16.40 -9.92 -0.92
CA ALA A 308 -17.76 -9.42 -1.11
C ALA A 308 -18.67 -10.46 -1.80
N ARG A 309 -18.15 -11.21 -2.78
CA ARG A 309 -18.88 -12.32 -3.40
C ARG A 309 -19.17 -13.46 -2.43
N GLU A 310 -18.17 -13.87 -1.64
CA GLU A 310 -18.35 -14.90 -0.61
C GLU A 310 -19.41 -14.48 0.43
N LEU A 311 -19.39 -13.22 0.86
CA LEU A 311 -20.33 -12.66 1.81
C LEU A 311 -21.67 -12.23 1.16
N LYS A 312 -21.80 -12.28 -0.17
CA LYS A 312 -22.96 -11.83 -0.96
C LYS A 312 -23.36 -10.37 -0.67
N LYS A 313 -22.35 -9.49 -0.46
CA LYS A 313 -22.56 -8.07 -0.13
C LYS A 313 -22.28 -7.19 -1.35
N PRO A 314 -23.12 -6.18 -1.65
CA PRO A 314 -22.86 -5.25 -2.72
C PRO A 314 -21.45 -4.67 -2.64
N CYS A 315 -20.74 -4.67 -3.78
CA CYS A 315 -19.36 -4.19 -3.80
C CYS A 315 -19.06 -3.44 -5.09
N ILE A 316 -18.50 -2.23 -4.92
CA ILE A 316 -18.02 -1.36 -6.00
C ILE A 316 -16.54 -1.11 -5.79
N THR A 317 -15.71 -1.45 -6.78
CA THR A 317 -14.25 -1.32 -6.73
C THR A 317 -13.72 -0.32 -7.75
N GLY A 318 -12.51 0.22 -7.51
CA GLY A 318 -11.86 1.09 -8.49
C GLY A 318 -12.49 2.46 -8.66
N THR A 319 -13.14 2.99 -7.63
CA THR A 319 -13.81 4.31 -7.69
C THR A 319 -12.83 5.48 -7.81
N LYS A 320 -11.57 5.29 -7.43
CA LYS A 320 -10.48 6.28 -7.45
C LYS A 320 -10.61 7.43 -6.45
N ILE A 321 -11.83 7.75 -6.03
CA ILE A 321 -12.14 9.01 -5.33
C ILE A 321 -13.09 8.86 -4.14
N ALA A 322 -13.66 7.69 -3.89
CA ALA A 322 -14.68 7.53 -2.84
C ALA A 322 -14.15 7.98 -1.47
N THR A 323 -12.92 7.59 -1.08
CA THR A 323 -12.33 8.01 0.21
C THR A 323 -11.96 9.50 0.27
N LYS A 324 -11.96 10.21 -0.86
CA LYS A 324 -11.68 11.66 -0.92
C LYS A 324 -12.96 12.49 -0.83
N ILE A 325 -14.09 11.92 -1.30
CA ILE A 325 -15.38 12.60 -1.39
C ILE A 325 -16.25 12.31 -0.19
N LEU A 326 -16.29 11.03 0.24
CA LEU A 326 -17.10 10.56 1.34
C LEU A 326 -16.39 10.79 2.68
N LYS A 327 -17.19 10.96 3.73
CA LYS A 327 -16.73 11.10 5.11
C LYS A 327 -17.46 10.13 6.02
N ASP A 328 -16.84 9.82 7.16
CA ASP A 328 -17.51 9.06 8.22
C ASP A 328 -18.84 9.73 8.58
N GLY A 329 -19.90 8.93 8.59
CA GLY A 329 -21.24 9.39 8.93
C GLY A 329 -22.10 9.84 7.77
N ASP A 330 -21.57 10.04 6.54
CA ASP A 330 -22.39 10.28 5.35
C ASP A 330 -23.36 9.11 5.15
N ILE A 331 -24.59 9.38 4.72
CA ILE A 331 -25.53 8.35 4.29
C ILE A 331 -25.44 8.23 2.77
N VAL A 332 -25.21 7.01 2.29
CA VAL A 332 -25.05 6.75 0.86
C VAL A 332 -25.97 5.63 0.38
N GLU A 333 -26.46 5.76 -0.85
CA GLU A 333 -27.02 4.67 -1.62
C GLU A 333 -25.89 4.02 -2.42
N VAL A 334 -25.69 2.72 -2.26
CA VAL A 334 -24.77 1.89 -3.05
C VAL A 334 -25.60 1.09 -4.05
N ASP A 335 -25.63 1.49 -5.31
CA ASP A 335 -26.25 0.78 -6.42
C ASP A 335 -25.17 -0.01 -7.18
N ALA A 336 -24.81 -1.17 -6.65
CA ALA A 336 -23.81 -2.02 -7.27
C ALA A 336 -24.32 -2.80 -8.49
N ASP A 337 -25.60 -2.68 -8.85
CA ASP A 337 -26.10 -3.18 -10.13
C ASP A 337 -25.68 -2.25 -11.30
N LYS A 338 -25.51 -0.95 -10.98
CA LYS A 338 -25.07 0.08 -11.92
C LYS A 338 -23.63 0.54 -11.71
N GLY A 339 -22.97 0.12 -10.61
CA GLY A 339 -21.63 0.57 -10.23
C GLY A 339 -21.59 2.04 -9.78
N ILE A 340 -22.62 2.50 -9.08
CA ILE A 340 -22.81 3.90 -8.68
C ILE A 340 -23.02 3.99 -7.17
N VAL A 341 -22.35 4.97 -6.54
CA VAL A 341 -22.60 5.38 -5.16
C VAL A 341 -23.13 6.82 -5.17
N ARG A 342 -24.27 7.05 -4.51
CA ARG A 342 -24.90 8.38 -4.36
C ARG A 342 -24.90 8.81 -2.90
N VAL A 343 -24.54 10.05 -2.65
CA VAL A 343 -24.68 10.66 -1.33
C VAL A 343 -26.14 11.10 -1.16
N ILE A 344 -26.80 10.52 -0.14
CA ILE A 344 -28.19 10.86 0.23
C ILE A 344 -28.18 12.00 1.25
N GLU A 345 -27.27 11.90 2.25
CA GLU A 345 -27.16 12.89 3.32
C GLU A 345 -25.68 13.05 3.71
N LYS A 346 -25.23 14.29 3.89
CA LYS A 346 -23.88 14.60 4.38
C LYS A 346 -23.87 14.66 5.90
N ALA A 347 -22.84 14.05 6.49
CA ALA A 347 -22.56 14.21 7.92
C ALA A 347 -22.33 15.70 8.25
N GLU A 348 -22.87 16.18 9.38
CA GLU A 348 -22.61 17.54 9.86
C GLU A 348 -21.10 17.74 10.11
N ASN A 349 -20.56 18.85 9.62
CA ASN A 349 -19.15 19.19 9.75
C ASN A 349 -18.79 19.59 11.19
N ASN A 350 -18.50 18.63 12.06
CA ASN A 350 -17.74 18.90 13.27
C ASN A 350 -16.24 19.03 12.93
N ILE A 351 -15.85 20.19 12.40
CA ILE A 351 -14.44 20.50 12.12
C ILE A 351 -13.75 20.74 13.45
N LYS A 352 -13.08 19.74 14.00
CA LYS A 352 -11.99 19.99 14.96
C LYS A 352 -10.85 20.63 14.16
N GLN A 353 -10.65 21.94 14.37
CA GLN A 353 -9.51 22.66 13.79
C GLN A 353 -8.22 22.00 14.25
N SER A 354 -7.40 21.58 13.29
CA SER A 354 -6.04 21.10 13.56
C SER A 354 -5.21 22.23 14.15
N PRO A 355 -4.40 22.00 15.18
CA PRO A 355 -3.51 23.02 15.73
C PRO A 355 -2.53 23.49 14.66
N LYS A 356 -2.27 24.82 14.64
CA LYS A 356 -1.22 25.41 13.79
C LYS A 356 0.14 24.95 14.30
N PHE A 357 0.88 24.20 13.51
CA PHE A 357 2.21 23.73 13.85
C PHE A 357 3.28 24.71 13.39
N LYS A 358 4.25 24.97 14.27
CA LYS A 358 5.48 25.69 13.98
C LYS A 358 6.54 24.67 13.60
N VAL A 359 7.06 24.75 12.39
CA VAL A 359 8.11 23.82 11.91
C VAL A 359 9.46 24.31 12.42
N VAL A 360 10.17 23.48 13.20
CA VAL A 360 11.51 23.77 13.72
C VAL A 360 12.53 22.97 12.91
N TRP A 361 13.38 23.67 12.17
CA TRP A 361 14.40 23.09 11.27
C TRP A 361 15.80 23.02 11.89
N GLU A 362 15.91 22.94 13.22
CA GLU A 362 17.20 23.07 13.93
C GLU A 362 18.27 22.04 13.58
N LYS A 363 17.90 20.87 13.07
CA LYS A 363 18.85 19.77 12.79
C LYS A 363 19.65 19.94 11.50
N TYR A 364 19.27 20.85 10.61
CA TYR A 364 19.90 21.04 9.30
C TYR A 364 20.36 22.47 9.01
N GLY A 365 20.47 23.32 10.02
CA GLY A 365 21.07 24.66 9.90
C GLY A 365 20.33 25.66 8.98
N MET A 366 19.05 25.44 8.71
CA MET A 366 18.24 26.35 7.90
C MET A 366 17.02 26.83 8.66
N THR A 367 17.07 28.06 9.15
CA THR A 367 15.92 28.81 9.66
C THR A 367 15.32 29.65 8.52
N LYS A 368 14.08 29.38 8.13
CA LYS A 368 13.29 30.29 7.30
C LYS A 368 11.88 30.37 7.83
N GLU A 369 11.50 31.53 8.33
CA GLU A 369 10.10 31.85 8.60
C GLU A 369 9.35 31.98 7.28
N ILE A 370 8.23 31.27 7.17
CA ILE A 370 7.29 31.45 6.06
C ILE A 370 6.10 32.23 6.62
N LYS A 371 5.95 33.47 6.14
CA LYS A 371 4.80 34.33 6.39
C LYS A 371 3.58 33.84 5.61
#